data_13e3521846a52594e134986724f121a8
#
_entry.id   13e3521846a52594e134986724f121a8
#
_cell.length_a   1.000
_cell.length_b   1.000
_cell.length_c   1.000
_cell.angle_alpha   90.00
_cell.angle_beta   90.00
_cell.angle_gamma   90.00
#
_symmetry.space_group_name_H-M   'P 1'
#
loop_
_entity.id
_entity.type
_entity.pdbx_description
1 polymer ?
#
loop_
_entity_poly.entity_id
_entity_poly.type
_entity_poly.pdbx_seq_one_letter_code
_entity_poly.pdbx_strand_id
1 'polypeptide(L)'
;MIRNVLAAAFVLVTTHAWAQGATPAPLAKVTLSGDAAKRTMMKMQVNADTARAIVDGCVEYSKANNQTVAIFVLAPNGDIVDAHTMDGVLPIGVETGLLKAKTVLYARSSSRAVAERFSTVDGRVPRLDLGKASGLAYYFVGGGLPIVVEDQLIGAVGVGGGNADEPCAHAGLTKALGPQPPLPPPASPPTGRGRGGQ
;
A
#
# COMPACT_ATOMS: atom_id res chain seq x y z
N MET A 1 -20.34 12.97 -94.08
CA MET A 1 -21.09 12.26 -93.04
C MET A 1 -20.13 12.06 -91.88
N ILE A 2 -20.16 12.95 -90.86
CA ILE A 2 -19.31 12.92 -89.67
C ILE A 2 -20.22 12.60 -88.45
N ARG A 3 -20.02 11.42 -87.88
CA ARG A 3 -20.80 10.99 -86.67
C ARG A 3 -20.04 11.48 -85.44
N ASN A 4 -20.64 12.38 -84.71
CA ASN A 4 -20.19 12.81 -83.39
C ASN A 4 -20.50 11.73 -82.36
N VAL A 5 -19.47 11.17 -81.68
CA VAL A 5 -19.59 10.30 -80.58
C VAL A 5 -19.41 11.16 -79.31
N LEU A 6 -20.48 11.44 -78.60
CA LEU A 6 -20.42 12.04 -77.24
C LEU A 6 -19.98 10.96 -76.22
N ALA A 7 -18.83 11.12 -75.64
CA ALA A 7 -18.38 10.34 -74.51
C ALA A 7 -18.91 11.02 -73.22
N ALA A 8 -19.82 10.34 -72.52
CA ALA A 8 -20.28 10.76 -71.19
C ALA A 8 -19.31 10.27 -70.16
N ALA A 9 -18.60 11.17 -69.51
CA ALA A 9 -17.74 10.87 -68.36
C ALA A 9 -18.59 10.73 -67.08
N PHE A 10 -18.72 9.51 -66.56
CA PHE A 10 -19.32 9.27 -65.26
C PHE A 10 -18.30 9.59 -64.16
N VAL A 11 -18.50 10.68 -63.42
CA VAL A 11 -17.74 11.00 -62.22
C VAL A 11 -18.32 10.20 -61.06
N LEU A 12 -17.64 9.15 -60.63
CA LEU A 12 -17.94 8.42 -59.40
C LEU A 12 -17.51 9.27 -58.22
N VAL A 13 -18.46 9.92 -57.58
CA VAL A 13 -18.27 10.59 -56.27
C VAL A 13 -18.31 9.51 -55.21
N THR A 14 -17.15 9.04 -54.76
CA THR A 14 -17.06 8.18 -53.58
C THR A 14 -17.26 9.05 -52.34
N THR A 15 -18.45 8.99 -51.75
CA THR A 15 -18.73 9.54 -50.43
C THR A 15 -18.01 8.70 -49.39
N HIS A 16 -16.90 9.19 -48.90
CA HIS A 16 -16.29 8.63 -47.70
C HIS A 16 -17.21 8.94 -46.52
N ALA A 17 -18.00 7.98 -46.10
CA ALA A 17 -18.72 8.04 -44.83
C ALA A 17 -17.65 7.99 -43.73
N TRP A 18 -17.32 9.13 -43.16
CA TRP A 18 -16.58 9.18 -41.90
C TRP A 18 -17.43 8.44 -40.86
N ALA A 19 -16.91 7.32 -40.39
CA ALA A 19 -17.51 6.65 -39.22
C ALA A 19 -17.45 7.67 -38.07
N GLN A 20 -18.58 8.30 -37.78
CA GLN A 20 -18.74 9.13 -36.60
C GLN A 20 -18.55 8.16 -35.43
N GLY A 21 -17.41 8.27 -34.75
CA GLY A 21 -17.14 7.51 -33.54
C GLY A 21 -18.33 7.70 -32.59
N ALA A 22 -18.91 6.60 -32.16
CA ALA A 22 -20.04 6.64 -31.22
C ALA A 22 -19.65 7.53 -30.04
N THR A 23 -20.47 8.53 -29.73
CA THR A 23 -20.27 9.37 -28.54
C THR A 23 -20.19 8.45 -27.31
N PRO A 24 -19.14 8.53 -26.50
CA PRO A 24 -19.02 7.68 -25.31
C PRO A 24 -20.29 7.78 -24.46
N ALA A 25 -20.84 6.64 -24.06
CA ALA A 25 -22.02 6.64 -23.19
C ALA A 25 -21.72 7.38 -21.88
N PRO A 26 -22.64 8.19 -21.36
CA PRO A 26 -22.46 8.83 -20.07
C PRO A 26 -22.11 7.80 -19.00
N LEU A 27 -21.18 8.11 -18.10
CA LEU A 27 -20.70 7.20 -17.05
C LEU A 27 -21.86 6.56 -16.25
N ALA A 28 -22.90 7.33 -15.96
CA ALA A 28 -24.09 6.83 -15.26
C ALA A 28 -24.83 5.69 -16.00
N LYS A 29 -24.72 5.60 -17.34
CA LYS A 29 -25.34 4.55 -18.13
C LYS A 29 -24.54 3.26 -18.22
N VAL A 30 -23.24 3.31 -17.91
CA VAL A 30 -22.34 2.15 -17.89
C VAL A 30 -22.03 1.66 -16.48
N THR A 31 -22.50 2.39 -15.46
CA THR A 31 -22.29 2.02 -14.06
C THR A 31 -23.25 0.90 -13.65
N LEU A 32 -22.69 -0.19 -13.15
CA LEU A 32 -23.48 -1.25 -12.52
C LEU A 32 -24.09 -0.78 -11.20
N SER A 33 -25.28 -1.29 -10.86
CA SER A 33 -25.98 -1.00 -9.61
C SER A 33 -26.56 -2.27 -8.98
N GLY A 34 -27.04 -2.15 -7.74
CA GLY A 34 -27.68 -3.24 -7.01
C GLY A 34 -26.73 -4.42 -6.75
N ASP A 35 -27.27 -5.63 -6.78
CA ASP A 35 -26.52 -6.84 -6.43
C ASP A 35 -25.41 -7.20 -7.44
N ALA A 36 -25.55 -6.82 -8.69
CA ALA A 36 -24.49 -6.97 -9.67
C ALA A 36 -23.26 -6.15 -9.30
N ALA A 37 -23.45 -4.87 -8.92
CA ALA A 37 -22.38 -4.01 -8.45
C ALA A 37 -21.75 -4.55 -7.17
N LYS A 38 -22.54 -5.01 -6.21
CA LYS A 38 -22.03 -5.60 -4.95
C LYS A 38 -21.14 -6.83 -5.19
N ARG A 39 -21.51 -7.68 -6.17
CA ARG A 39 -20.67 -8.85 -6.52
C ARG A 39 -19.36 -8.50 -7.21
N THR A 40 -19.28 -7.35 -7.86
CA THR A 40 -18.10 -6.93 -8.62
C THR A 40 -17.19 -5.97 -7.84
N MET A 41 -17.68 -5.38 -6.74
CA MET A 41 -16.93 -4.42 -5.94
C MET A 41 -16.40 -5.05 -4.64
N MET A 42 -15.08 -5.09 -4.48
CA MET A 42 -14.41 -5.25 -3.19
C MET A 42 -13.90 -3.88 -2.75
N LYS A 43 -14.75 -3.10 -2.08
CA LYS A 43 -14.35 -1.86 -1.41
C LYS A 43 -14.18 -2.13 0.08
N MET A 44 -13.06 -2.72 0.46
CA MET A 44 -12.67 -2.83 1.85
C MET A 44 -11.39 -2.06 2.05
N GLN A 45 -11.52 -0.89 2.67
CA GLN A 45 -10.40 -0.09 3.13
C GLN A 45 -10.70 0.46 4.52
N VAL A 46 -9.67 0.67 5.30
CA VAL A 46 -9.77 1.37 6.58
C VAL A 46 -10.36 2.76 6.37
N ASN A 47 -11.36 3.12 7.18
CA ASN A 47 -11.95 4.47 7.15
C ASN A 47 -11.12 5.45 8.00
N ALA A 48 -11.34 6.75 7.81
CA ALA A 48 -10.58 7.81 8.46
C ALA A 48 -10.70 7.77 10.00
N ASP A 49 -11.88 7.48 10.55
CA ASP A 49 -12.09 7.45 12.00
C ASP A 49 -11.30 6.30 12.65
N THR A 50 -11.31 5.11 12.03
CA THR A 50 -10.50 3.97 12.49
C THR A 50 -9.01 4.26 12.34
N ALA A 51 -8.59 4.87 11.22
CA ALA A 51 -7.21 5.27 11.01
C ALA A 51 -6.73 6.26 12.08
N ARG A 52 -7.56 7.26 12.42
CA ARG A 52 -7.29 8.21 13.51
C ARG A 52 -7.17 7.50 14.85
N ALA A 53 -8.08 6.58 15.18
CA ALA A 53 -8.03 5.83 16.43
C ALA A 53 -6.74 4.98 16.56
N ILE A 54 -6.25 4.40 15.44
CA ILE A 54 -4.98 3.68 15.39
C ILE A 54 -3.82 4.64 15.69
N VAL A 55 -3.79 5.80 15.04
CA VAL A 55 -2.76 6.84 15.27
C VAL A 55 -2.77 7.27 16.73
N ASP A 56 -3.93 7.62 17.28
CA ASP A 56 -4.06 8.08 18.66
C ASP A 56 -3.59 7.02 19.67
N GLY A 57 -3.91 5.75 19.44
CA GLY A 57 -3.46 4.65 20.32
C GLY A 57 -1.94 4.46 20.29
N CYS A 58 -1.31 4.59 19.11
CA CYS A 58 0.14 4.55 19.00
C CYS A 58 0.80 5.78 19.64
N VAL A 59 0.24 6.99 19.50
CA VAL A 59 0.73 8.21 20.16
C VAL A 59 0.67 8.07 21.67
N GLU A 60 -0.42 7.56 22.24
CA GLU A 60 -0.55 7.30 23.67
C GLU A 60 0.52 6.32 24.15
N TYR A 61 0.69 5.19 23.44
CA TYR A 61 1.73 4.22 23.75
C TYR A 61 3.12 4.87 23.74
N SER A 62 3.42 5.66 22.71
CA SER A 62 4.74 6.30 22.55
C SER A 62 5.02 7.28 23.66
N LYS A 63 4.05 8.11 24.05
CA LYS A 63 4.17 9.03 25.20
C LYS A 63 4.42 8.26 26.51
N ALA A 64 3.71 7.18 26.74
CA ALA A 64 3.87 6.34 27.93
C ALA A 64 5.26 5.66 28.01
N ASN A 65 5.92 5.47 26.86
CA ASN A 65 7.23 4.83 26.76
C ASN A 65 8.37 5.82 26.43
N ASN A 66 8.13 7.12 26.59
CA ASN A 66 9.12 8.18 26.35
C ASN A 66 9.83 8.07 25.00
N GLN A 67 9.08 7.78 23.94
CA GLN A 67 9.60 7.74 22.57
C GLN A 67 8.81 8.68 21.64
N THR A 68 9.46 9.11 20.56
CA THR A 68 8.84 9.90 19.51
C THR A 68 8.82 9.10 18.21
N VAL A 69 7.70 9.10 17.51
CA VAL A 69 7.48 8.28 16.32
C VAL A 69 6.75 9.06 15.23
N ALA A 70 6.93 8.61 13.99
CA ALA A 70 6.07 8.91 12.86
C ALA A 70 5.20 7.69 12.56
N ILE A 71 3.91 7.91 12.36
CA ILE A 71 2.89 6.88 12.21
C ILE A 71 2.17 7.14 10.89
N PHE A 72 1.98 6.07 10.10
CA PHE A 72 1.25 6.12 8.83
C PHE A 72 0.23 5.00 8.78
N VAL A 73 -1.01 5.35 8.44
CA VAL A 73 -2.08 4.39 8.14
C VAL A 73 -2.41 4.50 6.67
N LEU A 74 -2.24 3.39 5.94
CA LEU A 74 -2.44 3.32 4.50
C LEU A 74 -3.66 2.47 4.16
N ALA A 75 -4.39 2.88 3.13
CA ALA A 75 -5.37 2.05 2.44
C ALA A 75 -4.69 0.94 1.61
N PRO A 76 -5.42 -0.09 1.15
CA PRO A 76 -4.83 -1.21 0.38
C PRO A 76 -4.15 -0.80 -0.93
N ASN A 77 -4.52 0.32 -1.51
CA ASN A 77 -3.91 0.90 -2.72
C ASN A 77 -2.64 1.73 -2.43
N GLY A 78 -2.27 1.88 -1.15
CA GLY A 78 -1.10 2.62 -0.73
C GLY A 78 -1.33 4.10 -0.42
N ASP A 79 -2.54 4.60 -0.58
CA ASP A 79 -2.89 5.98 -0.21
C ASP A 79 -2.84 6.17 1.31
N ILE A 80 -2.36 7.33 1.75
CA ILE A 80 -2.35 7.69 3.16
C ILE A 80 -3.77 8.06 3.58
N VAL A 81 -4.34 7.32 4.54
CA VAL A 81 -5.64 7.62 5.14
C VAL A 81 -5.46 8.56 6.32
N ASP A 82 -4.43 8.31 7.15
CA ASP A 82 -4.04 9.17 8.24
C ASP A 82 -2.53 9.07 8.51
N ALA A 83 -1.94 10.15 8.99
CA ALA A 83 -0.54 10.19 9.37
C ALA A 83 -0.30 11.19 10.50
N HIS A 84 0.65 10.87 11.37
CA HIS A 84 1.07 11.75 12.45
C HIS A 84 2.58 11.63 12.69
N THR A 85 3.25 12.77 12.76
CA THR A 85 4.66 12.85 13.15
C THR A 85 4.73 13.62 14.46
N MET A 86 5.26 12.96 15.50
CA MET A 86 5.49 13.61 16.80
C MET A 86 6.66 14.57 16.72
N ASP A 87 6.67 15.59 17.58
CA ASP A 87 7.78 16.53 17.67
C ASP A 87 9.10 15.81 17.97
N GLY A 88 10.16 16.21 17.28
CA GLY A 88 11.49 15.66 17.47
C GLY A 88 11.81 14.37 16.73
N VAL A 89 10.88 13.83 15.94
CA VAL A 89 11.18 12.68 15.06
C VAL A 89 12.16 13.09 13.98
N LEU A 90 13.22 12.30 13.81
CA LEU A 90 14.19 12.54 12.74
C LEU A 90 13.57 12.19 11.37
N PRO A 91 13.98 12.86 10.28
CA PRO A 91 13.46 12.60 8.93
C PRO A 91 13.50 11.14 8.53
N ILE A 92 14.53 10.40 8.92
CA ILE A 92 14.63 8.95 8.66
C ILE A 92 13.50 8.15 9.33
N GLY A 93 12.98 8.58 10.48
CA GLY A 93 11.84 7.97 11.16
C GLY A 93 10.56 8.11 10.34
N VAL A 94 10.34 9.25 9.72
CA VAL A 94 9.21 9.51 8.82
C VAL A 94 9.27 8.58 7.60
N GLU A 95 10.41 8.55 6.92
CA GLU A 95 10.62 7.70 5.74
C GLU A 95 10.44 6.21 6.07
N THR A 96 11.06 5.75 7.16
CA THR A 96 11.01 4.33 7.52
C THR A 96 9.60 3.91 8.01
N GLY A 97 8.86 4.78 8.67
CA GLY A 97 7.47 4.53 9.04
C GLY A 97 6.60 4.26 7.81
N LEU A 98 6.67 5.13 6.82
CA LEU A 98 5.95 4.97 5.56
C LEU A 98 6.36 3.71 4.80
N LEU A 99 7.66 3.44 4.70
CA LEU A 99 8.20 2.25 4.03
C LEU A 99 7.77 0.95 4.70
N LYS A 100 7.66 0.91 6.03
CA LYS A 100 7.16 -0.25 6.78
C LYS A 100 5.70 -0.54 6.45
N ALA A 101 4.83 0.49 6.41
CA ALA A 101 3.44 0.32 6.00
C ALA A 101 3.33 -0.20 4.55
N LYS A 102 4.10 0.37 3.62
CA LYS A 102 4.14 -0.10 2.22
C LYS A 102 4.62 -1.55 2.11
N THR A 103 5.65 -1.93 2.88
CA THR A 103 6.16 -3.31 2.91
C THR A 103 5.05 -4.30 3.31
N VAL A 104 4.21 -3.93 4.29
CA VAL A 104 3.05 -4.74 4.70
C VAL A 104 2.08 -4.95 3.55
N LEU A 105 1.72 -3.88 2.82
CA LEU A 105 0.79 -3.96 1.69
C LEU A 105 1.32 -4.87 0.57
N TYR A 106 2.60 -4.73 0.22
CA TYR A 106 3.22 -5.51 -0.86
C TYR A 106 3.38 -6.99 -0.51
N ALA A 107 3.71 -7.28 0.73
CA ALA A 107 3.96 -8.66 1.19
C ALA A 107 2.74 -9.32 1.85
N ARG A 108 1.68 -8.57 2.15
CA ARG A 108 0.48 -9.00 2.91
C ARG A 108 0.86 -9.69 4.24
N SER A 109 1.85 -9.13 4.91
CA SER A 109 2.44 -9.69 6.13
C SER A 109 3.11 -8.57 6.93
N SER A 110 3.34 -8.76 8.24
CA SER A 110 4.07 -7.78 9.02
C SER A 110 5.47 -7.54 8.45
N SER A 111 5.99 -6.32 8.57
CA SER A 111 7.33 -5.99 8.06
C SER A 111 8.43 -6.79 8.76
N ARG A 112 8.21 -7.22 10.02
CA ARG A 112 9.07 -8.17 10.73
C ARG A 112 9.10 -9.53 10.06
N ALA A 113 7.94 -10.13 9.76
CA ALA A 113 7.85 -11.43 9.10
C ALA A 113 8.50 -11.39 7.70
N VAL A 114 8.42 -10.26 7.01
CA VAL A 114 9.13 -10.04 5.74
C VAL A 114 10.65 -10.03 5.97
N ALA A 115 11.12 -9.34 7.01
CA ALA A 115 12.55 -9.30 7.36
C ALA A 115 13.11 -10.69 7.71
N GLU A 116 12.33 -11.50 8.42
CA GLU A 116 12.70 -12.87 8.79
C GLU A 116 12.71 -13.80 7.57
N ARG A 117 11.66 -13.74 6.73
CA ARG A 117 11.57 -14.53 5.48
C ARG A 117 12.74 -14.27 4.54
N PHE A 118 13.23 -13.05 4.50
CA PHE A 118 14.34 -12.63 3.65
C PHE A 118 15.55 -12.20 4.49
N SER A 119 15.93 -13.07 5.42
CA SER A 119 17.05 -12.80 6.35
C SER A 119 18.42 -12.85 5.70
N THR A 120 18.56 -13.51 4.54
CA THR A 120 19.83 -13.62 3.80
C THR A 120 19.98 -12.49 2.77
N VAL A 121 21.24 -12.20 2.38
CA VAL A 121 21.55 -11.24 1.32
C VAL A 121 20.89 -11.65 0.01
N ASP A 122 21.04 -12.91 -0.39
CA ASP A 122 20.45 -13.47 -1.62
C ASP A 122 18.92 -13.38 -1.65
N GLY A 123 18.27 -13.42 -0.48
CA GLY A 123 16.84 -13.22 -0.35
C GLY A 123 16.42 -11.74 -0.49
N ARG A 124 17.25 -10.80 -0.03
CA ARG A 124 16.94 -9.35 -0.01
C ARG A 124 17.25 -8.64 -1.32
N VAL A 125 18.40 -8.94 -1.93
CA VAL A 125 18.88 -8.22 -3.12
C VAL A 125 17.87 -8.21 -4.26
N PRO A 126 17.25 -9.34 -4.69
CA PRO A 126 16.27 -9.32 -5.76
C PRO A 126 15.04 -8.45 -5.46
N ARG A 127 14.67 -8.31 -4.18
CA ARG A 127 13.52 -7.48 -3.76
C ARG A 127 13.87 -6.01 -3.73
N LEU A 128 15.09 -5.66 -3.37
CA LEU A 128 15.58 -4.28 -3.47
C LEU A 128 15.69 -3.84 -4.93
N ASP A 129 16.15 -4.73 -5.81
CA ASP A 129 16.21 -4.46 -7.25
C ASP A 129 14.83 -4.33 -7.87
N LEU A 130 13.88 -5.21 -7.49
CA LEU A 130 12.47 -5.06 -7.87
C LEU A 130 11.92 -3.71 -7.40
N GLY A 131 12.24 -3.32 -6.17
CA GLY A 131 11.83 -2.03 -5.61
C GLY A 131 12.33 -0.85 -6.44
N LYS A 132 13.59 -0.87 -6.87
CA LYS A 132 14.17 0.16 -7.74
C LYS A 132 13.48 0.19 -9.11
N ALA A 133 13.23 -0.97 -9.70
CA ALA A 133 12.64 -1.07 -11.04
C ALA A 133 11.15 -0.69 -11.08
N SER A 134 10.39 -0.98 -10.02
CA SER A 134 8.93 -0.85 -9.98
C SER A 134 8.43 0.27 -9.05
N GLY A 135 9.31 0.95 -8.33
CA GLY A 135 8.93 1.91 -7.29
C GLY A 135 8.37 1.27 -6.01
N LEU A 136 8.42 -0.06 -5.90
CA LEU A 136 7.98 -0.82 -4.72
C LEU A 136 9.13 -0.91 -3.71
N ALA A 137 9.18 0.01 -2.76
CA ALA A 137 10.23 0.01 -1.75
C ALA A 137 9.90 -0.95 -0.59
N TYR A 138 10.78 -1.93 -0.34
CA TYR A 138 10.73 -2.81 0.83
C TYR A 138 11.63 -2.27 1.94
N TYR A 139 11.17 -2.39 3.19
CA TYR A 139 11.99 -2.09 4.36
C TYR A 139 11.95 -3.26 5.34
N PHE A 140 13.08 -3.94 5.49
CA PHE A 140 13.21 -5.20 6.24
C PHE A 140 13.46 -4.97 7.73
N VAL A 141 12.57 -4.20 8.37
CA VAL A 141 12.62 -3.91 9.81
C VAL A 141 11.19 -3.93 10.36
N GLY A 142 11.00 -4.46 11.56
CA GLY A 142 9.70 -4.49 12.23
C GLY A 142 9.12 -3.09 12.49
N GLY A 143 7.82 -3.01 12.71
CA GLY A 143 7.07 -1.76 12.95
C GLY A 143 5.96 -1.49 11.93
N GLY A 144 5.80 -2.37 10.93
CA GLY A 144 4.65 -2.36 10.05
C GLY A 144 3.74 -3.54 10.34
N LEU A 145 2.44 -3.31 10.53
CA LEU A 145 1.43 -4.33 10.79
C LEU A 145 0.25 -4.21 9.82
N PRO A 146 -0.33 -5.34 9.38
CA PRO A 146 -1.54 -5.34 8.56
C PRO A 146 -2.77 -4.94 9.39
N ILE A 147 -3.69 -4.25 8.75
CA ILE A 147 -5.03 -4.00 9.28
C ILE A 147 -5.96 -5.02 8.60
N VAL A 148 -6.40 -6.00 9.37
CA VAL A 148 -7.22 -7.12 8.86
C VAL A 148 -8.56 -7.14 9.57
N VAL A 149 -9.62 -7.23 8.80
CA VAL A 149 -11.01 -7.39 9.29
C VAL A 149 -11.67 -8.49 8.47
N GLU A 150 -12.29 -9.47 9.11
CA GLU A 150 -12.94 -10.61 8.45
C GLU A 150 -12.02 -11.28 7.39
N ASP A 151 -10.78 -11.57 7.77
CA ASP A 151 -9.74 -12.16 6.92
C ASP A 151 -9.32 -11.31 5.71
N GLN A 152 -9.76 -10.05 5.64
CA GLN A 152 -9.43 -9.15 4.55
C GLN A 152 -8.44 -8.09 5.00
N LEU A 153 -7.40 -7.91 4.22
CA LEU A 153 -6.45 -6.81 4.38
C LEU A 153 -7.11 -5.51 3.90
N ILE A 154 -7.50 -4.66 4.85
CA ILE A 154 -8.15 -3.37 4.59
C ILE A 154 -7.21 -2.17 4.70
N GLY A 155 -5.94 -2.41 5.01
CA GLY A 155 -4.92 -1.37 5.13
C GLY A 155 -3.67 -1.86 5.84
N ALA A 156 -2.79 -0.93 6.14
CA ALA A 156 -1.57 -1.18 6.90
C ALA A 156 -1.24 0.01 7.80
N VAL A 157 -0.68 -0.25 8.97
CA VAL A 157 -0.04 0.76 9.80
C VAL A 157 1.47 0.56 9.79
N GLY A 158 2.22 1.65 9.73
CA GLY A 158 3.68 1.65 9.83
C GLY A 158 4.17 2.74 10.76
N VAL A 159 5.13 2.40 11.60
CA VAL A 159 5.71 3.27 12.62
C VAL A 159 7.22 3.32 12.45
N GLY A 160 7.80 4.50 12.57
CA GLY A 160 9.24 4.71 12.50
C GLY A 160 9.72 5.80 13.43
N GLY A 161 10.99 5.73 13.82
CA GLY A 161 11.66 6.70 14.68
C GLY A 161 11.83 6.28 16.13
N GLY A 162 11.06 5.31 16.62
CA GLY A 162 11.16 4.79 17.98
C GLY A 162 11.97 3.49 18.08
N ASN A 163 12.16 3.04 19.32
CA ASN A 163 12.79 1.76 19.63
C ASN A 163 11.75 0.61 19.72
N ALA A 164 10.46 0.96 19.82
CA ALA A 164 9.35 0.04 19.98
C ALA A 164 8.24 0.32 18.94
N ASP A 165 8.65 0.45 17.67
CA ASP A 165 7.76 0.80 16.55
C ASP A 165 6.61 -0.21 16.38
N GLU A 166 6.92 -1.51 16.44
CA GLU A 166 5.92 -2.57 16.27
C GLU A 166 4.96 -2.68 17.47
N PRO A 167 5.41 -2.62 18.74
CA PRO A 167 4.52 -2.48 19.88
C PRO A 167 3.61 -1.25 19.82
N CYS A 168 4.10 -0.11 19.32
CA CYS A 168 3.27 1.09 19.10
C CYS A 168 2.16 0.83 18.06
N ALA A 169 2.52 0.27 16.91
CA ALA A 169 1.53 -0.12 15.90
C ALA A 169 0.48 -1.09 16.46
N HIS A 170 0.92 -2.08 17.24
CA HIS A 170 0.05 -3.07 17.90
C HIS A 170 -0.90 -2.42 18.91
N ALA A 171 -0.41 -1.49 19.73
CA ALA A 171 -1.24 -0.74 20.67
C ALA A 171 -2.31 0.10 19.95
N GLY A 172 -1.94 0.75 18.84
CA GLY A 172 -2.88 1.46 17.98
C GLY A 172 -3.99 0.56 17.43
N LEU A 173 -3.62 -0.59 16.88
CA LEU A 173 -4.58 -1.58 16.38
C LEU A 173 -5.48 -2.12 17.50
N THR A 174 -4.92 -2.41 18.66
CA THR A 174 -5.68 -2.90 19.82
C THR A 174 -6.71 -1.88 20.27
N LYS A 175 -6.36 -0.59 20.31
CA LYS A 175 -7.28 0.48 20.68
C LYS A 175 -8.42 0.63 19.69
N ALA A 176 -8.12 0.57 18.40
CA ALA A 176 -9.10 0.84 17.34
C ALA A 176 -10.00 -0.36 16.99
N LEU A 177 -9.46 -1.58 17.04
CA LEU A 177 -10.11 -2.80 16.54
C LEU A 177 -10.38 -3.83 17.62
N GLY A 178 -9.92 -3.59 18.85
CA GLY A 178 -9.98 -4.57 19.93
C GLY A 178 -8.76 -5.50 19.99
N PRO A 179 -8.81 -6.56 20.83
CA PRO A 179 -7.66 -7.42 21.08
C PRO A 179 -7.02 -7.95 19.80
N GLN A 180 -5.71 -7.78 19.67
CA GLN A 180 -4.90 -8.24 18.56
C GLN A 180 -4.10 -9.49 18.93
N PRO A 181 -3.72 -10.34 17.97
CA PRO A 181 -2.78 -11.42 18.21
C PRO A 181 -1.50 -10.91 18.87
N PRO A 182 -0.90 -11.68 19.81
CA PRO A 182 0.32 -11.26 20.47
C PRO A 182 1.46 -11.12 19.45
N LEU A 183 2.30 -10.10 19.64
CA LEU A 183 3.50 -9.94 18.83
C LEU A 183 4.47 -11.11 19.11
N PRO A 184 5.17 -11.62 18.09
CA PRO A 184 6.23 -12.59 18.31
C PRO A 184 7.32 -11.98 19.21
N PRO A 185 8.00 -12.81 20.03
CA PRO A 185 9.10 -12.32 20.85
C PRO A 185 10.18 -11.68 19.97
N PRO A 186 10.94 -10.69 20.49
CA PRO A 186 12.07 -10.14 19.77
C PRO A 186 13.02 -11.26 19.34
N ALA A 187 13.54 -11.19 18.11
CA ALA A 187 14.57 -12.11 17.65
C ALA A 187 15.73 -12.07 18.64
N SER A 188 16.16 -13.24 19.14
CA SER A 188 17.34 -13.32 19.99
C SER A 188 18.53 -12.66 19.26
N PRO A 189 19.33 -11.85 19.96
CA PRO A 189 20.55 -11.31 19.34
C PRO A 189 21.36 -12.48 18.80
N PRO A 190 21.98 -12.34 17.60
CA PRO A 190 22.83 -13.39 17.07
C PRO A 190 23.88 -13.74 18.14
N THR A 191 23.86 -15.00 18.57
CA THR A 191 24.87 -15.54 19.49
C THR A 191 26.20 -15.27 18.81
N GLY A 192 26.96 -14.33 19.37
CA GLY A 192 28.24 -13.88 18.80
C GLY A 192 29.10 -15.08 18.49
N ARG A 193 29.51 -15.23 17.24
CA ARG A 193 30.72 -16.05 16.95
C ARG A 193 31.79 -15.55 17.88
N GLY A 194 32.15 -16.41 18.83
CA GLY A 194 33.26 -16.15 19.70
C GLY A 194 34.44 -15.63 18.86
N ARG A 195 34.95 -14.47 19.18
CA ARG A 195 36.26 -14.05 18.72
C ARG A 195 37.22 -15.14 19.18
N GLY A 196 37.51 -16.10 18.27
CA GLY A 196 38.66 -16.98 18.42
C GLY A 196 39.87 -16.09 18.54
N GLY A 197 40.43 -16.03 19.72
CA GLY A 197 41.72 -15.40 19.95
C GLY A 197 42.82 -16.10 19.12
N GLN A 198 43.60 -15.30 18.47
CA GLN A 198 45.01 -15.52 18.19
C GLN A 198 45.73 -14.19 18.40
#